data_30ab21ef67341b12f4a2b41d7224e69a
#
_entry.id   30ab21ef67341b12f4a2b41d7224e69a
#
_cell.length_a   1.000
_cell.length_b   1.000
_cell.length_c   1.000
_cell.angle_alpha   90.00
_cell.angle_beta   90.00
_cell.angle_gamma   90.00
#
_symmetry.space_group_name_H-M   'P 1'
#
loop_
_entity.id
_entity.type
_entity.pdbx_description
1 polymer ?
#
loop_
_entity_poly.entity_id
_entity_poly.type
_entity_poly.pdbx_seq_one_letter_code
_entity_poly.pdbx_strand_id
1 'polypeptide(L)'
;MPARRRIPSWLLQAIGYGLSAGCLLWVLRGYPLDELLPSIRSLDWKWVTLAVIADLAVYVVHGWRWNTLLSPVARLGFWTTVQAIYIGLFANEVLPLRVGELIRCYLLAHWNNLRLSLSFASAAVERIIDGLWMLVAFMLTAGFVRALPRGLTLSVQIFAGLLIVATAVLSWIVSRKRHAHVVLGESRWASTLRHIVEGLQLMGNRKTLSLTTLISLLYVMLQIVFVYALMKAYGLDLSFWVAAAS
;
A
#
# COMPACT_ATOMS: atom_id res chain seq x y z
N MET A 1 37.73 25.01 -0.68
CA MET A 1 36.62 24.01 -0.77
C MET A 1 36.06 24.06 -2.19
N PRO A 2 36.09 22.98 -2.96
CA PRO A 2 35.60 23.01 -4.34
C PRO A 2 34.07 23.16 -4.32
N ALA A 3 33.57 24.14 -5.07
CA ALA A 3 32.14 24.39 -5.25
C ALA A 3 31.50 23.14 -5.88
N ARG A 4 30.66 22.43 -5.14
CA ARG A 4 29.78 21.37 -5.69
C ARG A 4 28.89 22.00 -6.75
N ARG A 5 29.18 21.77 -8.02
CA ARG A 5 28.28 22.11 -9.13
C ARG A 5 26.94 21.36 -8.89
N ARG A 6 25.94 22.08 -8.43
CA ARG A 6 24.58 21.55 -8.32
C ARG A 6 24.04 21.32 -9.72
N ILE A 7 23.77 20.09 -10.07
CA ILE A 7 23.10 19.74 -11.32
C ILE A 7 21.75 20.48 -11.31
N PRO A 8 21.42 21.27 -12.34
CA PRO A 8 20.17 22.02 -12.37
C PRO A 8 18.98 21.04 -12.38
N SER A 9 17.92 21.38 -11.63
CA SER A 9 16.75 20.50 -11.43
C SER A 9 16.05 20.12 -12.74
N TRP A 10 16.05 21.02 -13.72
CA TRP A 10 15.48 20.73 -15.04
C TRP A 10 16.21 19.63 -15.80
N LEU A 11 17.54 19.50 -15.61
CA LEU A 11 18.34 18.44 -16.25
C LEU A 11 18.01 17.07 -15.68
N LEU A 12 17.81 16.96 -14.35
CA LEU A 12 17.36 15.72 -13.69
C LEU A 12 15.96 15.32 -14.16
N GLN A 13 15.07 16.28 -14.32
CA GLN A 13 13.72 16.04 -14.85
C GLN A 13 13.79 15.58 -16.32
N ALA A 14 14.57 16.26 -17.16
CA ALA A 14 14.76 15.89 -18.57
C ALA A 14 15.34 14.48 -18.73
N ILE A 15 16.31 14.10 -17.90
CA ILE A 15 16.88 12.75 -17.89
C ILE A 15 15.80 11.74 -17.45
N GLY A 16 15.01 12.04 -16.42
CA GLY A 16 13.92 11.19 -15.94
C GLY A 16 12.87 10.93 -17.02
N TYR A 17 12.37 12.00 -17.64
CA TYR A 17 11.39 11.88 -18.72
C TYR A 17 11.98 11.21 -19.97
N GLY A 18 13.23 11.51 -20.32
CA GLY A 18 13.93 10.87 -21.44
C GLY A 18 14.11 9.37 -21.22
N LEU A 19 14.49 8.96 -20.01
CA LEU A 19 14.62 7.55 -19.65
C LEU A 19 13.26 6.84 -19.68
N SER A 20 12.21 7.46 -19.10
CA SER A 20 10.86 6.92 -19.13
C SER A 20 10.31 6.76 -20.54
N ALA A 21 10.49 7.77 -21.39
CA ALA A 21 10.10 7.71 -22.79
C ALA A 21 10.91 6.64 -23.55
N GLY A 22 12.21 6.54 -23.30
CA GLY A 22 13.07 5.51 -23.91
C GLY A 22 12.64 4.10 -23.49
N CYS A 23 12.33 3.85 -22.23
CA CYS A 23 11.81 2.58 -21.75
C CYS A 23 10.45 2.25 -22.38
N LEU A 24 9.55 3.23 -22.45
CA LEU A 24 8.23 3.06 -23.07
C LEU A 24 8.37 2.70 -24.57
N LEU A 25 9.20 3.43 -25.29
CA LEU A 25 9.47 3.12 -26.71
C LEU A 25 10.13 1.76 -26.90
N TRP A 26 11.02 1.36 -25.99
CA TRP A 26 11.65 0.04 -26.02
C TRP A 26 10.64 -1.09 -25.81
N VAL A 27 9.72 -0.93 -24.86
CA VAL A 27 8.63 -1.90 -24.62
C VAL A 27 7.68 -1.95 -25.81
N LEU A 28 7.28 -0.79 -26.36
CA LEU A 28 6.36 -0.70 -27.49
C LEU A 28 6.96 -1.24 -28.79
N ARG A 29 8.29 -1.22 -28.96
CA ARG A 29 8.96 -1.81 -30.15
C ARG A 29 8.75 -3.32 -30.26
N GLY A 30 8.58 -4.02 -29.14
CA GLY A 30 8.33 -5.46 -29.11
C GLY A 30 6.85 -5.84 -29.24
N TYR A 31 5.94 -4.87 -29.28
CA TYR A 31 4.50 -5.11 -29.30
C TYR A 31 3.91 -4.79 -30.68
N PRO A 32 3.12 -5.70 -31.27
CA PRO A 32 2.47 -5.44 -32.55
C PRO A 32 1.36 -4.40 -32.35
N LEU A 33 1.66 -3.13 -32.63
CA LEU A 33 0.71 -2.00 -32.47
C LEU A 33 -0.55 -2.19 -33.30
N ASP A 34 -0.47 -2.94 -34.41
CA ASP A 34 -1.60 -3.27 -35.28
C ASP A 34 -2.64 -4.17 -34.58
N GLU A 35 -2.24 -4.95 -33.57
CA GLU A 35 -3.14 -5.79 -32.76
C GLU A 35 -3.70 -5.05 -31.54
N LEU A 36 -3.08 -3.96 -31.11
CA LEU A 36 -3.49 -3.17 -29.94
C LEU A 36 -4.81 -2.45 -30.19
N LEU A 37 -4.97 -1.80 -31.34
CA LEU A 37 -6.19 -1.04 -31.68
C LEU A 37 -7.42 -1.93 -31.79
N PRO A 38 -7.39 -3.08 -32.49
CA PRO A 38 -8.49 -4.04 -32.49
C PRO A 38 -8.81 -4.57 -31.08
N SER A 39 -7.77 -4.90 -30.28
CA SER A 39 -7.95 -5.40 -28.91
C SER A 39 -8.64 -4.38 -27.99
N ILE A 40 -8.28 -3.10 -28.07
CA ILE A 40 -8.96 -2.03 -27.32
C ILE A 40 -10.41 -1.86 -27.76
N ARG A 41 -10.71 -2.02 -29.05
CA ARG A 41 -12.07 -1.92 -29.59
C ARG A 41 -12.96 -3.10 -29.20
N SER A 42 -12.37 -4.27 -28.97
CA SER A 42 -13.08 -5.49 -28.56
C SER A 42 -13.37 -5.53 -27.06
N LEU A 43 -12.85 -4.58 -26.26
CA LEU A 43 -13.11 -4.52 -24.82
C LEU A 43 -14.58 -4.27 -24.53
N ASP A 44 -15.12 -4.99 -23.56
CA ASP A 44 -16.44 -4.65 -23.00
C ASP A 44 -16.33 -3.45 -22.04
N TRP A 45 -16.67 -2.28 -22.56
CA TRP A 45 -16.57 -1.01 -21.86
C TRP A 45 -17.40 -0.92 -20.58
N LYS A 46 -18.43 -1.76 -20.41
CA LYS A 46 -19.20 -1.84 -19.16
C LYS A 46 -18.31 -2.37 -18.04
N TRP A 47 -17.55 -3.42 -18.32
CA TRP A 47 -16.62 -4.00 -17.35
C TRP A 47 -15.40 -3.10 -17.11
N VAL A 48 -14.91 -2.40 -18.14
CA VAL A 48 -13.86 -1.38 -17.97
C VAL A 48 -14.33 -0.28 -17.02
N THR A 49 -15.57 0.23 -17.22
CA THR A 49 -16.12 1.27 -16.34
C THR A 49 -16.25 0.77 -14.89
N LEU A 50 -16.71 -0.47 -14.69
CA LEU A 50 -16.78 -1.07 -13.36
C LEU A 50 -15.40 -1.19 -12.73
N ALA A 51 -14.39 -1.61 -13.51
CA ALA A 51 -13.01 -1.71 -13.03
C ALA A 51 -12.48 -0.34 -12.57
N VAL A 52 -12.68 0.71 -13.38
CA VAL A 52 -12.24 2.07 -13.03
C VAL A 52 -12.94 2.58 -11.75
N ILE A 53 -14.25 2.36 -11.64
CA ILE A 53 -15.00 2.75 -10.43
C ILE A 53 -14.49 1.98 -9.21
N ALA A 54 -14.25 0.67 -9.34
CA ALA A 54 -13.73 -0.15 -8.26
C ALA A 54 -12.33 0.30 -7.83
N ASP A 55 -11.44 0.61 -8.79
CA ASP A 55 -10.09 1.11 -8.50
C ASP A 55 -10.13 2.45 -7.76
N LEU A 56 -10.93 3.40 -8.23
CA LEU A 56 -11.10 4.68 -7.53
C LEU A 56 -11.65 4.48 -6.11
N ALA A 57 -12.62 3.57 -5.94
CA ALA A 57 -13.20 3.26 -4.63
C ALA A 57 -12.18 2.61 -3.69
N VAL A 58 -11.25 1.78 -4.20
CA VAL A 58 -10.16 1.18 -3.43
C VAL A 58 -9.37 2.26 -2.67
N TYR A 59 -8.96 3.34 -3.34
CA TYR A 59 -8.17 4.40 -2.70
C TYR A 59 -8.98 5.28 -1.75
N VAL A 60 -10.26 5.48 -2.01
CA VAL A 60 -11.17 6.16 -1.08
C VAL A 60 -11.34 5.35 0.21
N VAL A 61 -11.55 4.02 0.08
CA VAL A 61 -11.65 3.10 1.23
C VAL A 61 -10.30 3.00 1.96
N HIS A 62 -9.19 3.03 1.23
CA HIS A 62 -7.85 3.11 1.83
C HIS A 62 -7.70 4.37 2.70
N GLY A 63 -8.15 5.54 2.22
CA GLY A 63 -8.17 6.78 2.99
C GLY A 63 -9.04 6.68 4.24
N TRP A 64 -10.22 6.07 4.13
CA TRP A 64 -11.10 5.82 5.28
C TRP A 64 -10.43 4.91 6.31
N ARG A 65 -9.82 3.81 5.87
CA ARG A 65 -9.06 2.88 6.73
C ARG A 65 -7.95 3.61 7.48
N TRP A 66 -7.13 4.39 6.77
CA TRP A 66 -6.01 5.11 7.36
C TRP A 66 -6.47 6.18 8.37
N ASN A 67 -7.53 6.92 8.03
CA ASN A 67 -8.17 7.87 8.93
C ASN A 67 -8.69 7.18 10.20
N THR A 68 -9.34 6.01 10.06
CA THR A 68 -9.83 5.21 11.18
C THR A 68 -8.69 4.74 12.09
N LEU A 69 -7.59 4.27 11.51
CA LEU A 69 -6.41 3.81 12.25
C LEU A 69 -5.79 4.93 13.08
N LEU A 70 -5.71 6.14 12.53
CA LEU A 70 -5.13 7.31 13.19
C LEU A 70 -6.11 8.05 14.10
N SER A 71 -7.40 7.73 14.07
CA SER A 71 -8.45 8.43 14.84
C SER A 71 -8.20 8.51 16.36
N PRO A 72 -7.55 7.53 17.03
CA PRO A 72 -7.23 7.65 18.47
C PRO A 72 -6.08 8.62 18.75
N VAL A 73 -5.28 8.94 17.75
CA VAL A 73 -4.09 9.80 17.87
C VAL A 73 -4.39 11.23 17.45
N ALA A 74 -5.18 11.40 16.38
CA ALA A 74 -5.54 12.71 15.86
C ALA A 74 -6.84 12.67 15.05
N ARG A 75 -7.54 13.81 15.03
CA ARG A 75 -8.71 14.00 14.16
C ARG A 75 -8.22 14.50 12.80
N LEU A 76 -8.24 13.64 11.83
CA LEU A 76 -7.82 13.94 10.46
C LEU A 76 -9.03 14.26 9.58
N GLY A 77 -8.85 15.19 8.65
CA GLY A 77 -9.82 15.41 7.60
C GLY A 77 -9.85 14.19 6.65
N PHE A 78 -11.03 13.63 6.40
CA PHE A 78 -11.17 12.49 5.52
C PHE A 78 -10.58 12.75 4.12
N TRP A 79 -10.96 13.84 3.49
CA TRP A 79 -10.48 14.21 2.17
C TRP A 79 -8.98 14.53 2.14
N THR A 80 -8.43 15.10 3.20
CA THR A 80 -6.99 15.35 3.32
C THR A 80 -6.21 14.02 3.32
N THR A 81 -6.75 13.01 4.00
CA THR A 81 -6.14 11.67 4.01
C THR A 81 -6.21 11.01 2.62
N VAL A 82 -7.38 11.10 1.97
CA VAL A 82 -7.57 10.58 0.60
C VAL A 82 -6.63 11.27 -0.39
N GLN A 83 -6.51 12.60 -0.33
CA GLN A 83 -5.59 13.36 -1.17
C GLN A 83 -4.13 12.93 -0.96
N ALA A 84 -3.69 12.74 0.29
CA ALA A 84 -2.33 12.27 0.58
C ALA A 84 -2.06 10.90 -0.07
N ILE A 85 -3.04 10.00 -0.07
CA ILE A 85 -2.93 8.68 -0.70
C ILE A 85 -2.83 8.80 -2.23
N TYR A 86 -3.70 9.59 -2.88
CA TYR A 86 -3.63 9.75 -4.33
C TYR A 86 -2.33 10.41 -4.78
N ILE A 87 -1.82 11.39 -4.04
CA ILE A 87 -0.51 12.00 -4.35
C ILE A 87 0.61 10.99 -4.16
N GLY A 88 0.56 10.17 -3.09
CA GLY A 88 1.52 9.10 -2.87
C GLY A 88 1.48 8.04 -3.97
N LEU A 89 0.28 7.66 -4.43
CA LEU A 89 0.11 6.75 -5.56
C LEU A 89 0.74 7.33 -6.84
N PHE A 90 0.37 8.54 -7.20
CA PHE A 90 0.95 9.23 -8.36
C PHE A 90 2.47 9.31 -8.26
N ALA A 91 3.00 9.62 -7.07
CA ALA A 91 4.44 9.67 -6.84
C ALA A 91 5.11 8.29 -7.01
N ASN A 92 4.43 7.19 -6.67
CA ASN A 92 4.94 5.84 -6.90
C ASN A 92 5.05 5.48 -8.39
N GLU A 93 4.17 6.04 -9.23
CA GLU A 93 4.18 5.80 -10.68
C GLU A 93 5.25 6.66 -11.39
N VAL A 94 5.49 7.88 -10.89
CA VAL A 94 6.41 8.83 -11.54
C VAL A 94 7.84 8.72 -11.02
N LEU A 95 8.02 8.39 -9.72
CA LEU A 95 9.32 8.39 -9.07
C LEU A 95 9.86 6.96 -8.92
N PRO A 96 11.19 6.77 -9.08
CA PRO A 96 11.81 5.47 -8.83
C PRO A 96 11.73 5.11 -7.33
N LEU A 97 11.90 3.81 -7.02
CA LEU A 97 12.00 3.26 -5.66
C LEU A 97 10.70 3.34 -4.83
N ARG A 98 9.54 3.60 -5.44
CA ARG A 98 8.24 3.65 -4.74
C ARG A 98 8.25 4.59 -3.52
N VAL A 99 8.89 5.75 -3.64
CA VAL A 99 8.97 6.75 -2.58
C VAL A 99 7.63 7.41 -2.24
N GLY A 100 6.59 7.17 -3.00
CA GLY A 100 5.26 7.71 -2.76
C GLY A 100 4.67 7.31 -1.40
N GLU A 101 5.06 6.15 -0.84
CA GLU A 101 4.66 5.81 0.53
C GLU A 101 5.27 6.75 1.58
N LEU A 102 6.52 7.17 1.36
CA LEU A 102 7.17 8.16 2.22
C LEU A 102 6.52 9.54 2.04
N ILE A 103 6.20 9.91 0.79
CA ILE A 103 5.56 11.18 0.44
C ILE A 103 4.17 11.27 1.08
N ARG A 104 3.33 10.23 1.01
CA ARG A 104 2.01 10.24 1.63
C ARG A 104 2.07 10.40 3.15
N CYS A 105 3.04 9.71 3.79
CA CYS A 105 3.26 9.84 5.23
C CYS A 105 3.71 11.26 5.61
N TYR A 106 4.60 11.84 4.82
CA TYR A 106 5.07 13.20 5.02
C TYR A 106 3.94 14.24 4.84
N LEU A 107 3.18 14.14 3.76
CA LEU A 107 2.07 15.06 3.47
C LEU A 107 1.01 15.01 4.55
N LEU A 108 0.60 13.80 4.98
CA LEU A 108 -0.38 13.63 6.03
C LEU A 108 0.09 14.27 7.35
N ALA A 109 1.35 14.01 7.71
CA ALA A 109 1.96 14.58 8.92
C ALA A 109 2.03 16.11 8.83
N HIS A 110 2.47 16.65 7.69
CA HIS A 110 2.62 18.08 7.48
C HIS A 110 1.28 18.84 7.49
N TRP A 111 0.28 18.34 6.77
CA TRP A 111 -1.04 19.00 6.67
C TRP A 111 -1.85 18.96 7.98
N ASN A 112 -1.61 17.98 8.81
CA ASN A 112 -2.37 17.80 10.06
C ASN A 112 -1.54 18.08 11.32
N ASN A 113 -0.35 18.67 11.18
CA ASN A 113 0.57 18.96 12.29
C ASN A 113 0.86 17.72 13.16
N LEU A 114 0.95 16.56 12.52
CA LEU A 114 1.31 15.30 13.18
C LEU A 114 2.82 15.11 13.20
N ARG A 115 3.29 14.35 14.17
CA ARG A 115 4.66 13.87 14.16
C ARG A 115 4.84 12.86 13.03
N LEU A 116 5.84 13.06 12.19
CA LEU A 116 6.13 12.20 11.05
C LEU A 116 6.31 10.72 11.48
N SER A 117 6.90 10.49 12.66
CA SER A 117 7.07 9.15 13.23
C SER A 117 5.75 8.41 13.45
N LEU A 118 4.67 9.12 13.83
CA LEU A 118 3.33 8.53 14.01
C LEU A 118 2.71 8.13 12.66
N SER A 119 2.89 8.94 11.64
CA SER A 119 2.43 8.62 10.30
C SER A 119 3.14 7.38 9.74
N PHE A 120 4.45 7.25 9.93
CA PHE A 120 5.18 6.02 9.55
C PHE A 120 4.78 4.81 10.39
N ALA A 121 4.56 4.98 11.69
CA ALA A 121 4.10 3.90 12.55
C ALA A 121 2.73 3.37 12.09
N SER A 122 1.80 4.26 11.72
CA SER A 122 0.49 3.86 11.18
C SER A 122 0.61 3.12 9.85
N ALA A 123 1.50 3.57 8.95
CA ALA A 123 1.76 2.87 7.70
C ALA A 123 2.34 1.46 7.94
N ALA A 124 3.19 1.28 8.95
CA ALA A 124 3.71 -0.05 9.33
C ALA A 124 2.58 -0.98 9.85
N VAL A 125 1.68 -0.48 10.69
CA VAL A 125 0.50 -1.25 11.14
C VAL A 125 -0.38 -1.65 9.94
N GLU A 126 -0.58 -0.73 9.02
CA GLU A 126 -1.33 -0.98 7.78
C GLU A 126 -0.70 -2.12 6.96
N ARG A 127 0.64 -2.13 6.80
CA ARG A 127 1.35 -3.21 6.10
C ARG A 127 1.18 -4.58 6.78
N ILE A 128 1.13 -4.62 8.10
CA ILE A 128 0.87 -5.86 8.83
C ILE A 128 -0.55 -6.36 8.56
N ILE A 129 -1.55 -5.49 8.60
CA ILE A 129 -2.94 -5.86 8.31
C ILE A 129 -3.09 -6.34 6.85
N ASP A 130 -2.48 -5.63 5.89
CA ASP A 130 -2.50 -6.01 4.47
C ASP A 130 -1.84 -7.39 4.26
N GLY A 131 -0.70 -7.62 4.91
CA GLY A 131 0.00 -8.91 4.88
C GLY A 131 -0.84 -10.04 5.45
N LEU A 132 -1.58 -9.81 6.55
CA LEU A 132 -2.50 -10.81 7.11
C LEU A 132 -3.61 -11.17 6.12
N TRP A 133 -4.21 -10.18 5.47
CA TRP A 133 -5.22 -10.42 4.44
C TRP A 133 -4.66 -11.16 3.23
N MET A 134 -3.45 -10.82 2.81
CA MET A 134 -2.76 -11.52 1.73
C MET A 134 -2.51 -13.01 2.08
N LEU A 135 -2.12 -13.32 3.32
CA LEU A 135 -2.00 -14.70 3.78
C LEU A 135 -3.35 -15.44 3.80
N VAL A 136 -4.40 -14.78 4.26
CA VAL A 136 -5.76 -15.36 4.24
C VAL A 136 -6.20 -15.66 2.80
N ALA A 137 -6.02 -14.70 1.89
CA ALA A 137 -6.34 -14.89 0.47
C ALA A 137 -5.54 -16.05 -0.13
N PHE A 138 -4.23 -16.12 0.14
CA PHE A 138 -3.39 -17.22 -0.32
C PHE A 138 -3.84 -18.58 0.25
N MET A 139 -4.16 -18.66 1.54
CA MET A 139 -4.64 -19.90 2.16
C MET A 139 -5.95 -20.38 1.53
N LEU A 140 -6.87 -19.46 1.28
CA LEU A 140 -8.14 -19.78 0.63
C LEU A 140 -7.92 -20.30 -0.80
N THR A 141 -7.04 -19.66 -1.57
CA THR A 141 -6.78 -20.03 -2.97
C THR A 141 -5.91 -21.28 -3.09
N ALA A 142 -4.96 -21.50 -2.18
CA ALA A 142 -4.11 -22.69 -2.15
C ALA A 142 -4.93 -23.99 -1.99
N GLY A 143 -6.11 -23.91 -1.34
CA GLY A 143 -7.03 -25.06 -1.23
C GLY A 143 -7.63 -25.48 -2.57
N PHE A 144 -7.65 -24.63 -3.58
CA PHE A 144 -8.20 -24.92 -4.91
C PHE A 144 -7.13 -25.32 -5.95
N VAL A 145 -5.86 -25.10 -5.66
CA VAL A 145 -4.74 -25.41 -6.57
C VAL A 145 -4.07 -26.72 -6.15
N ARG A 146 -4.21 -27.77 -6.99
CA ARG A 146 -3.73 -29.12 -6.67
C ARG A 146 -2.21 -29.29 -6.60
N ALA A 147 -1.43 -28.39 -7.20
CA ALA A 147 0.03 -28.45 -7.17
C ALA A 147 0.63 -27.04 -7.20
N LEU A 148 1.08 -26.55 -6.05
CA LEU A 148 1.83 -25.31 -5.95
C LEU A 148 3.33 -25.58 -6.20
N PRO A 149 4.03 -24.76 -7.01
CA PRO A 149 5.47 -24.83 -7.15
C PRO A 149 6.17 -24.72 -5.79
N ARG A 150 7.19 -25.54 -5.53
CA ARG A 150 7.94 -25.53 -4.25
C ARG A 150 8.50 -24.16 -3.90
N GLY A 151 8.97 -23.40 -4.90
CA GLY A 151 9.48 -22.03 -4.69
C GLY A 151 8.42 -21.07 -4.16
N LEU A 152 7.18 -21.16 -4.67
CA LEU A 152 6.07 -20.34 -4.21
C LEU A 152 5.70 -20.69 -2.76
N THR A 153 5.61 -21.99 -2.45
CA THR A 153 5.32 -22.45 -1.09
C THR A 153 6.37 -21.94 -0.08
N LEU A 154 7.66 -22.04 -0.43
CA LEU A 154 8.74 -21.55 0.42
C LEU A 154 8.67 -20.04 0.63
N SER A 155 8.42 -19.26 -0.43
CA SER A 155 8.29 -17.80 -0.35
C SER A 155 7.15 -17.39 0.58
N VAL A 156 6.00 -18.07 0.50
CA VAL A 156 4.85 -17.81 1.37
C VAL A 156 5.15 -18.20 2.82
N GLN A 157 5.86 -19.31 3.06
CA GLN A 157 6.25 -19.70 4.42
C GLN A 157 7.20 -18.69 5.06
N ILE A 158 8.19 -18.19 4.31
CA ILE A 158 9.10 -17.13 4.77
C ILE A 158 8.31 -15.86 5.07
N PHE A 159 7.43 -15.43 4.15
CA PHE A 159 6.60 -14.26 4.34
C PHE A 159 5.68 -14.39 5.56
N ALA A 160 5.03 -15.54 5.74
CA ALA A 160 4.19 -15.84 6.90
C ALA A 160 5.00 -15.77 8.21
N GLY A 161 6.20 -16.35 8.23
CA GLY A 161 7.10 -16.28 9.37
C GLY A 161 7.48 -14.85 9.74
N LEU A 162 7.87 -14.02 8.76
CA LEU A 162 8.18 -12.61 8.96
C LEU A 162 6.97 -11.83 9.49
N LEU A 163 5.78 -12.11 8.97
CA LEU A 163 4.55 -11.45 9.39
C LEU A 163 4.15 -11.83 10.82
N ILE A 164 4.32 -13.11 11.20
CA ILE A 164 4.10 -13.57 12.57
C ILE A 164 5.04 -12.84 13.53
N VAL A 165 6.32 -12.76 13.19
CA VAL A 165 7.31 -12.01 13.99
C VAL A 165 6.92 -10.54 14.11
N ALA A 166 6.57 -9.88 13.00
CA ALA A 166 6.16 -8.47 13.01
C ALA A 166 4.90 -8.25 13.87
N THR A 167 3.91 -9.14 13.75
CA THR A 167 2.68 -9.08 14.56
C THR A 167 2.96 -9.35 16.03
N ALA A 168 3.83 -10.29 16.36
CA ALA A 168 4.23 -10.58 17.73
C ALA A 168 4.97 -9.40 18.37
N VAL A 169 5.89 -8.76 17.62
CA VAL A 169 6.61 -7.55 18.07
C VAL A 169 5.63 -6.40 18.30
N LEU A 170 4.70 -6.16 17.37
CA LEU A 170 3.68 -5.13 17.53
C LEU A 170 2.80 -5.40 18.75
N SER A 171 2.32 -6.63 18.91
CA SER A 171 1.51 -7.08 20.04
C SER A 171 2.25 -6.90 21.37
N TRP A 172 3.54 -7.24 21.39
CA TRP A 172 4.39 -7.06 22.56
C TRP A 172 4.57 -5.58 22.92
N ILE A 173 4.81 -4.70 21.92
CA ILE A 173 4.89 -3.25 22.13
C ILE A 173 3.57 -2.69 22.69
N VAL A 174 2.43 -3.09 22.10
CA VAL A 174 1.11 -2.64 22.53
C VAL A 174 0.76 -3.13 23.93
N SER A 175 1.16 -4.35 24.31
CA SER A 175 0.86 -4.97 25.60
C SER A 175 1.69 -4.37 26.75
N ARG A 176 2.91 -3.94 26.50
CA ARG A 176 3.82 -3.41 27.52
C ARG A 176 3.61 -1.91 27.80
N LYS A 177 2.43 -1.56 28.33
CA LYS A 177 2.05 -0.17 28.68
C LYS A 177 2.97 0.52 29.70
N ARG A 178 3.73 -0.20 30.54
CA ARG A 178 4.45 0.35 31.69
C ARG A 178 5.97 0.51 31.53
N HIS A 179 6.61 -0.11 30.57
CA HIS A 179 8.09 -0.18 30.52
C HIS A 179 8.78 0.75 29.52
N ALA A 180 8.01 1.46 28.68
CA ALA A 180 8.59 2.40 27.70
C ALA A 180 9.25 3.63 28.34
N HIS A 181 8.86 3.97 29.58
CA HIS A 181 9.39 5.13 30.29
C HIS A 181 10.75 4.89 30.97
N VAL A 182 11.16 3.64 31.17
CA VAL A 182 12.30 3.32 32.06
C VAL A 182 13.59 3.03 31.29
N VAL A 183 13.51 2.62 30.02
CA VAL A 183 14.68 2.05 29.29
C VAL A 183 15.33 3.04 28.33
N LEU A 184 14.65 4.11 27.94
CA LEU A 184 15.12 5.03 26.91
C LEU A 184 15.67 6.31 27.59
N GLY A 185 16.99 6.51 27.55
CA GLY A 185 17.65 7.73 28.01
C GLY A 185 17.21 9.01 27.27
N GLU A 186 17.70 10.17 27.65
CA GLU A 186 17.31 11.51 27.16
C GLU A 186 17.78 11.85 25.73
N SER A 187 18.16 10.88 24.90
CA SER A 187 18.61 11.14 23.53
C SER A 187 17.43 11.49 22.59
N ARG A 188 17.71 12.28 21.54
CA ARG A 188 16.71 12.63 20.50
C ARG A 188 16.06 11.39 19.85
N TRP A 189 16.82 10.32 19.68
CA TRP A 189 16.33 9.04 19.17
C TRP A 189 15.38 8.34 20.14
N ALA A 190 15.66 8.41 21.43
CA ALA A 190 14.81 7.85 22.47
C ALA A 190 13.43 8.53 22.54
N SER A 191 13.39 9.86 22.36
CA SER A 191 12.11 10.58 22.31
C SER A 191 11.28 10.18 21.08
N THR A 192 11.91 10.02 19.91
CA THR A 192 11.23 9.58 18.68
C THR A 192 10.66 8.17 18.84
N LEU A 193 11.45 7.23 19.39
CA LEU A 193 11.01 5.85 19.66
C LEU A 193 9.84 5.82 20.66
N ARG A 194 9.90 6.64 21.71
CA ARG A 194 8.81 6.76 22.69
C ARG A 194 7.50 7.17 22.01
N HIS A 195 7.53 8.18 21.14
CA HIS A 195 6.35 8.62 20.42
C HIS A 195 5.81 7.59 19.42
N ILE A 196 6.69 6.81 18.79
CA ILE A 196 6.27 5.68 17.95
C ILE A 196 5.54 4.65 18.81
N VAL A 197 6.11 4.26 19.95
CA VAL A 197 5.51 3.28 20.88
C VAL A 197 4.18 3.78 21.43
N GLU A 198 4.10 5.02 21.89
CA GLU A 198 2.85 5.64 22.38
C GLU A 198 1.78 5.65 21.28
N GLY A 199 2.15 6.06 20.05
CA GLY A 199 1.25 6.04 18.91
C GLY A 199 0.75 4.64 18.56
N LEU A 200 1.63 3.65 18.54
CA LEU A 200 1.27 2.24 18.33
C LEU A 200 0.34 1.71 19.42
N GLN A 201 0.56 2.10 20.67
CA GLN A 201 -0.31 1.71 21.79
C GLN A 201 -1.72 2.31 21.68
N LEU A 202 -1.83 3.57 21.24
CA LEU A 202 -3.11 4.22 21.00
C LEU A 202 -3.87 3.59 19.82
N MET A 203 -3.17 3.34 18.72
CA MET A 203 -3.73 2.65 17.55
C MET A 203 -4.07 1.19 17.84
N GLY A 204 -3.37 0.54 18.78
CA GLY A 204 -3.57 -0.85 19.20
C GLY A 204 -4.87 -1.12 19.98
N ASN A 205 -5.76 -0.14 20.13
CA ASN A 205 -7.06 -0.34 20.74
C ASN A 205 -7.88 -1.37 19.95
N ARG A 206 -8.45 -2.36 20.66
CA ARG A 206 -9.24 -3.45 20.03
C ARG A 206 -10.33 -2.93 19.11
N LYS A 207 -11.05 -1.88 19.51
CA LYS A 207 -12.11 -1.28 18.68
C LYS A 207 -11.57 -0.70 17.38
N THR A 208 -10.47 0.03 17.44
CA THR A 208 -9.83 0.63 16.26
C THR A 208 -9.29 -0.44 15.33
N LEU A 209 -8.57 -1.44 15.87
CA LEU A 209 -8.02 -2.54 15.06
C LEU A 209 -9.12 -3.38 14.42
N SER A 210 -10.18 -3.74 15.14
CA SER A 210 -11.29 -4.52 14.55
C SER A 210 -11.99 -3.75 13.44
N LEU A 211 -12.26 -2.44 13.65
CA LEU A 211 -12.87 -1.62 12.62
C LEU A 211 -11.96 -1.44 11.39
N THR A 212 -10.66 -1.20 11.61
CA THR A 212 -9.66 -1.12 10.53
C THR A 212 -9.57 -2.43 9.75
N THR A 213 -9.62 -3.57 10.44
CA THR A 213 -9.62 -4.89 9.79
C THR A 213 -10.89 -5.14 8.98
N LEU A 214 -12.06 -4.71 9.46
CA LEU A 214 -13.32 -4.79 8.69
C LEU A 214 -13.28 -3.90 7.44
N ILE A 215 -12.77 -2.68 7.57
CA ILE A 215 -12.59 -1.78 6.41
C ILE A 215 -11.57 -2.40 5.44
N SER A 216 -10.54 -3.10 5.92
CA SER A 216 -9.58 -3.82 5.09
C SER A 216 -10.24 -4.96 4.29
N LEU A 217 -11.25 -5.63 4.85
CA LEU A 217 -12.01 -6.62 4.09
C LEU A 217 -12.72 -5.99 2.89
N LEU A 218 -13.37 -4.83 3.10
CA LEU A 218 -13.99 -4.09 2.00
C LEU A 218 -12.95 -3.66 0.95
N TYR A 219 -11.79 -3.20 1.40
CA TYR A 219 -10.66 -2.84 0.54
C TYR A 219 -10.22 -4.02 -0.34
N VAL A 220 -10.01 -5.20 0.25
CA VAL A 220 -9.63 -6.42 -0.47
C VAL A 220 -10.72 -6.86 -1.44
N MET A 221 -12.00 -6.81 -1.03
CA MET A 221 -13.13 -7.14 -1.92
C MET A 221 -13.18 -6.24 -3.14
N LEU A 222 -12.96 -4.94 -2.99
CA LEU A 222 -12.90 -4.00 -4.11
C LEU A 222 -11.74 -4.30 -5.06
N GLN A 223 -10.57 -4.68 -4.54
CA GLN A 223 -9.44 -5.11 -5.37
C GLN A 223 -9.78 -6.36 -6.19
N ILE A 224 -10.43 -7.35 -5.58
CA ILE A 224 -10.88 -8.55 -6.30
C ILE A 224 -11.89 -8.18 -7.39
N VAL A 225 -12.85 -7.30 -7.08
CA VAL A 225 -13.84 -6.82 -8.07
C VAL A 225 -13.14 -6.09 -9.22
N PHE A 226 -12.13 -5.26 -8.93
CA PHE A 226 -11.33 -4.58 -9.95
C PHE A 226 -10.66 -5.57 -10.91
N VAL A 227 -9.93 -6.55 -10.37
CA VAL A 227 -9.25 -7.57 -11.19
C VAL A 227 -10.24 -8.42 -11.96
N TYR A 228 -11.33 -8.85 -11.33
CA TYR A 228 -12.38 -9.63 -11.99
C TYR A 228 -13.04 -8.85 -13.13
N ALA A 229 -13.32 -7.58 -12.91
CA ALA A 229 -13.89 -6.72 -13.95
C ALA A 229 -12.93 -6.53 -15.12
N LEU A 230 -11.61 -6.38 -14.87
CA LEU A 230 -10.63 -6.34 -15.94
C LEU A 230 -10.59 -7.66 -16.73
N MET A 231 -10.57 -8.81 -16.05
CA MET A 231 -10.61 -10.12 -16.73
C MET A 231 -11.84 -10.25 -17.66
N LYS A 232 -13.01 -9.85 -17.16
CA LYS A 232 -14.24 -9.84 -17.96
C LYS A 232 -14.22 -8.83 -19.12
N ALA A 233 -13.59 -7.67 -18.92
CA ALA A 233 -13.43 -6.67 -19.98
C ALA A 233 -12.63 -7.22 -21.18
N TYR A 234 -11.63 -8.08 -20.91
CA TYR A 234 -10.83 -8.77 -21.92
C TYR A 234 -11.49 -10.05 -22.47
N GLY A 235 -12.74 -10.36 -22.08
CA GLY A 235 -13.44 -11.58 -22.53
C GLY A 235 -12.91 -12.88 -21.90
N LEU A 236 -12.13 -12.79 -20.83
CA LEU A 236 -11.62 -13.96 -20.12
C LEU A 236 -12.71 -14.54 -19.21
N ASP A 237 -13.21 -15.74 -19.55
CA ASP A 237 -14.20 -16.44 -18.72
C ASP A 237 -13.56 -17.22 -17.57
N LEU A 238 -12.77 -16.49 -16.76
CA LEU A 238 -12.16 -17.05 -15.57
C LEU A 238 -13.11 -16.92 -14.37
N SER A 239 -13.00 -17.87 -13.45
CA SER A 239 -13.81 -17.85 -12.23
C SER A 239 -13.39 -16.70 -11.30
N PHE A 240 -14.32 -16.20 -10.48
CA PHE A 240 -14.06 -15.17 -9.46
C PHE A 240 -12.90 -15.56 -8.53
N TRP A 241 -12.69 -16.84 -8.27
CA TRP A 241 -11.59 -17.35 -7.44
C TRP A 241 -10.21 -17.13 -8.05
N VAL A 242 -10.11 -17.06 -9.37
CA VAL A 242 -8.85 -16.73 -10.06
C VAL A 242 -8.50 -15.27 -9.84
N ALA A 243 -9.49 -14.37 -9.89
CA ALA A 243 -9.30 -12.96 -9.56
C ALA A 243 -8.93 -12.73 -8.08
N ALA A 244 -9.42 -13.58 -7.19
CA ALA A 244 -9.06 -13.53 -5.77
C ALA A 244 -7.65 -14.07 -5.48
N ALA A 245 -7.06 -14.81 -6.42
CA ALA A 245 -5.71 -15.40 -6.31
C ALA A 245 -4.61 -14.51 -6.91
N SER A 246 -4.96 -13.51 -7.72
CA SER A 246 -4.05 -12.58 -8.38
C SER A 246 -3.68 -11.40 -7.48
#